data_e15cd3f3fc7f81a9a70d683859023539
#
_entry.id   e15cd3f3fc7f81a9a70d683859023539
#
_cell.length_a   1.000
_cell.length_b   1.000
_cell.length_c   1.000
_cell.angle_alpha   90.00
_cell.angle_beta   90.00
_cell.angle_gamma   90.00
#
_symmetry.space_group_name_H-M   'P 1'
#
loop_
_entity.id
_entity.type
_entity.pdbx_description
1 polymer ?
#
loop_
_entity_poly.entity_id
_entity_poly.type
_entity_poly.pdbx_seq_one_letter_code
_entity_poly.pdbx_strand_id
1 'polypeptide(L)'
;MNASVWRGTVLTLAAGLALTACAQGTQNDDDGGGGGEAADFGPDAEKSGSISIMGFGAGDEIGEVRYDLAQKSLPEVEFTLVEGDLDIQQFLSAVAAGDPPGLVYANRDQIGTFASRGAIMPLDQCIEGEGIDTSVFREPALNQVTFNDQIYAIPEFNSIQMTMANQQLLDAAGLSIEDVNGSDWEAVTAATEKLKVDDGGNLTVIGYDSKLPEFLPLWARSNGTDLLSEDGRTAQLDDPAVVEALEFAVGVYEAQGGFSAVKAYRDSADFFGEGNQFATNVLGAMPMENWYVNVLNEVSPDAPMAFDAYRGKDGEPMAYATGSAWAIPTGTDTAAAACQFMNVMTQTDSWLAAAQARADLRAESGQLFTGLLTGNAEADDRIREELVDADAPAPWGDAIAAIYEANENTFSYPANPADAEFKTAWQDAVNRVLNGQAEPQESLAQAQEEAQAALDEAWAEWDAEQD
;
A
#
# COMPACT_ATOMS: atom_id res chain seq x y z
N MET A 1 -33.91 -9.57 -53.15
CA MET A 1 -35.37 -9.50 -53.37
C MET A 1 -36.02 -9.07 -52.09
N ASN A 2 -36.75 -7.96 -52.21
CA ASN A 2 -37.74 -7.31 -51.34
C ASN A 2 -37.24 -6.61 -50.06
N ALA A 3 -37.18 -5.30 -50.27
CA ALA A 3 -37.30 -4.23 -49.33
C ALA A 3 -38.76 -4.08 -48.86
N SER A 4 -38.97 -3.64 -47.63
CA SER A 4 -40.12 -2.78 -47.29
C SER A 4 -39.76 -1.75 -46.27
N VAL A 5 -39.82 -0.51 -46.74
CA VAL A 5 -39.77 0.75 -46.05
C VAL A 5 -41.13 1.01 -45.42
N TRP A 6 -41.19 1.44 -44.14
CA TRP A 6 -42.35 2.15 -43.62
C TRP A 6 -41.93 3.42 -42.91
N ARG A 7 -42.37 4.52 -43.51
CA ARG A 7 -42.36 5.89 -42.98
C ARG A 7 -43.64 6.09 -42.15
N GLY A 8 -43.53 6.75 -41.01
CA GLY A 8 -44.68 7.20 -40.19
C GLY A 8 -44.27 8.35 -39.29
N THR A 9 -44.55 9.43 -39.72
CA THR A 9 -45.02 10.79 -39.36
C THR A 9 -44.90 11.21 -37.91
N VAL A 10 -44.29 12.38 -37.75
CA VAL A 10 -44.17 13.30 -36.64
C VAL A 10 -45.55 13.75 -36.10
N LEU A 11 -45.70 13.77 -34.80
CA LEU A 11 -46.68 14.68 -34.13
C LEU A 11 -46.06 15.21 -32.83
N THR A 12 -45.72 16.48 -32.88
CA THR A 12 -45.39 17.36 -31.75
C THR A 12 -46.60 17.62 -30.91
N LEU A 13 -46.54 17.38 -29.60
CA LEU A 13 -47.39 18.02 -28.62
C LEU A 13 -46.54 18.53 -27.45
N ALA A 14 -46.40 19.85 -27.39
CA ALA A 14 -45.90 20.57 -26.26
C ALA A 14 -47.03 20.67 -25.21
N ALA A 15 -46.75 20.20 -23.99
CA ALA A 15 -47.53 20.55 -22.82
C ALA A 15 -46.58 20.83 -21.67
N GLY A 16 -46.35 22.10 -21.41
CA GLY A 16 -45.66 22.58 -20.22
C GLY A 16 -46.55 22.40 -18.99
N LEU A 17 -45.99 21.83 -17.95
CA LEU A 17 -46.50 21.90 -16.59
C LEU A 17 -45.36 22.31 -15.67
N ALA A 18 -45.37 23.60 -15.34
CA ALA A 18 -44.59 24.13 -14.22
C ALA A 18 -45.19 23.61 -12.91
N LEU A 19 -44.48 22.78 -12.21
CA LEU A 19 -44.74 22.45 -10.80
C LEU A 19 -43.74 23.21 -9.95
N THR A 20 -44.10 24.41 -9.54
CA THR A 20 -43.50 25.10 -8.40
C THR A 20 -44.03 24.42 -7.13
N ALA A 21 -43.25 23.52 -6.57
CA ALA A 21 -43.47 23.06 -5.20
C ALA A 21 -42.79 24.05 -4.25
N CYS A 22 -43.55 24.95 -3.66
CA CYS A 22 -43.16 25.67 -2.46
C CYS A 22 -43.09 24.66 -1.31
N ALA A 23 -41.92 24.27 -0.92
CA ALA A 23 -41.69 23.67 0.39
C ALA A 23 -41.70 24.79 1.42
N GLN A 24 -42.87 25.04 2.06
CA GLN A 24 -42.93 25.75 3.31
C GLN A 24 -42.47 24.85 4.41
N GLY A 25 -41.20 25.03 4.83
CA GLY A 25 -40.71 24.49 6.07
C GLY A 25 -41.47 25.09 7.23
N THR A 26 -42.20 24.31 7.98
CA THR A 26 -42.68 24.65 9.30
C THR A 26 -41.45 24.80 10.20
N GLN A 27 -41.14 26.02 10.62
CA GLN A 27 -40.33 26.28 11.79
C GLN A 27 -41.04 25.67 13.00
N ASN A 28 -40.58 24.50 13.41
CA ASN A 28 -40.70 24.11 14.79
C ASN A 28 -39.38 24.52 15.44
N ASP A 29 -39.44 25.49 16.30
CA ASP A 29 -38.42 25.73 17.34
C ASP A 29 -38.46 24.52 18.30
N ASP A 30 -37.70 23.47 17.96
CA ASP A 30 -37.24 22.47 18.90
C ASP A 30 -35.73 22.55 18.86
N ASP A 31 -35.17 23.04 19.96
CA ASP A 31 -33.78 22.82 20.37
C ASP A 31 -33.55 21.31 20.45
N GLY A 32 -33.01 20.75 19.39
CA GLY A 32 -32.63 19.36 19.24
C GLY A 32 -31.55 19.31 18.21
N GLY A 33 -30.32 19.69 18.60
CA GLY A 33 -29.13 19.30 17.87
C GLY A 33 -29.17 17.79 17.72
N GLY A 34 -29.27 17.33 16.48
CA GLY A 34 -29.03 15.94 16.11
C GLY A 34 -27.53 15.61 16.23
N GLY A 35 -27.00 15.74 17.45
CA GLY A 35 -25.77 15.05 17.84
C GLY A 35 -26.18 13.61 18.08
N GLY A 36 -25.88 12.70 17.19
CA GLY A 36 -25.80 11.29 17.56
C GLY A 36 -24.97 11.24 18.86
N GLU A 37 -25.44 10.50 19.87
CA GLU A 37 -24.65 10.29 21.08
C GLU A 37 -23.26 9.86 20.61
N ALA A 38 -22.22 10.60 21.07
CA ALA A 38 -20.82 10.24 20.79
C ALA A 38 -20.65 8.79 21.21
N ALA A 39 -20.13 7.94 20.34
CA ALA A 39 -19.94 6.53 20.66
C ALA A 39 -19.08 6.43 21.93
N ASP A 40 -19.54 5.67 22.92
CA ASP A 40 -18.76 5.34 24.09
C ASP A 40 -17.75 4.26 23.71
N PHE A 41 -16.47 4.52 23.86
CA PHE A 41 -15.39 3.60 23.51
C PHE A 41 -14.71 2.98 24.74
N GLY A 42 -15.19 3.25 25.94
CA GLY A 42 -14.58 2.70 27.15
C GLY A 42 -14.76 1.19 27.33
N PRO A 43 -14.10 0.60 28.33
CA PRO A 43 -14.20 -0.83 28.62
C PRO A 43 -15.61 -1.27 29.01
N ASP A 44 -16.45 -0.32 29.48
CA ASP A 44 -17.85 -0.55 29.84
C ASP A 44 -18.83 -0.30 28.68
N ALA A 45 -18.34 0.13 27.51
CA ALA A 45 -19.15 0.35 26.31
C ALA A 45 -19.83 -0.95 25.85
N GLU A 46 -21.05 -0.83 25.32
CA GLU A 46 -21.75 -1.99 24.75
C GLU A 46 -21.04 -2.42 23.46
N LYS A 47 -20.59 -3.67 23.41
CA LYS A 47 -19.87 -4.28 22.30
C LYS A 47 -20.62 -5.52 21.84
N SER A 48 -21.70 -5.29 21.11
CA SER A 48 -22.60 -6.33 20.58
C SER A 48 -23.01 -6.03 19.14
N GLY A 49 -23.67 -6.97 18.47
CA GLY A 49 -24.23 -6.78 17.14
C GLY A 49 -23.50 -7.54 16.04
N SER A 50 -23.50 -7.02 14.82
CA SER A 50 -22.84 -7.65 13.66
C SER A 50 -21.90 -6.67 12.98
N ILE A 51 -20.66 -7.08 12.81
CA ILE A 51 -19.62 -6.33 12.11
C ILE A 51 -19.34 -7.00 10.77
N SER A 52 -19.59 -6.28 9.67
CA SER A 52 -19.03 -6.63 8.37
C SER A 52 -17.68 -5.95 8.22
N ILE A 53 -16.67 -6.69 7.78
CA ILE A 53 -15.30 -6.22 7.55
C ILE A 53 -15.05 -6.28 6.06
N MET A 54 -14.70 -5.16 5.43
CA MET A 54 -14.33 -5.09 4.02
C MET A 54 -12.82 -4.94 3.84
N GLY A 55 -12.27 -5.66 2.86
CA GLY A 55 -10.86 -5.52 2.46
C GLY A 55 -9.89 -6.42 3.20
N PHE A 56 -10.35 -7.22 4.18
CA PHE A 56 -9.51 -8.12 4.96
C PHE A 56 -9.85 -9.58 4.69
N GLY A 57 -8.81 -10.42 4.62
CA GLY A 57 -8.92 -11.87 4.56
C GLY A 57 -8.05 -12.54 5.61
N ALA A 58 -8.58 -13.56 6.27
CA ALA A 58 -7.87 -14.39 7.24
C ALA A 58 -7.29 -15.65 6.57
N GLY A 59 -6.71 -15.48 5.36
CA GLY A 59 -6.29 -16.60 4.52
C GLY A 59 -4.96 -17.26 4.90
N ASP A 60 -4.23 -16.70 5.87
CA ASP A 60 -2.99 -17.26 6.41
C ASP A 60 -2.98 -17.24 7.94
N GLU A 61 -2.00 -17.92 8.55
CA GLU A 61 -1.87 -18.03 10.00
C GLU A 61 -1.68 -16.67 10.70
N ILE A 62 -1.12 -15.66 10.01
CA ILE A 62 -0.97 -14.32 10.57
C ILE A 62 -2.34 -13.64 10.71
N GLY A 63 -3.17 -13.71 9.68
CA GLY A 63 -4.52 -13.19 9.70
C GLY A 63 -5.42 -14.01 10.64
N GLU A 64 -5.40 -15.34 10.52
CA GLU A 64 -6.28 -16.26 11.27
C GLU A 64 -6.09 -16.12 12.78
N VAL A 65 -4.85 -16.18 13.29
CA VAL A 65 -4.56 -16.11 14.72
C VAL A 65 -5.05 -14.81 15.34
N ARG A 66 -4.76 -13.67 14.70
CA ARG A 66 -5.17 -12.35 15.22
C ARG A 66 -6.69 -12.15 15.13
N TYR A 67 -7.30 -12.59 14.04
CA TYR A 67 -8.74 -12.56 13.86
C TYR A 67 -9.46 -13.39 14.93
N ASP A 68 -8.97 -14.60 15.20
CA ASP A 68 -9.46 -15.47 16.27
C ASP A 68 -9.34 -14.81 17.67
N LEU A 69 -8.23 -14.11 17.94
CA LEU A 69 -8.05 -13.38 19.18
C LEU A 69 -9.06 -12.22 19.30
N ALA A 70 -9.27 -11.48 18.22
CA ALA A 70 -10.24 -10.40 18.17
C ALA A 70 -11.68 -10.92 18.36
N GLN A 71 -12.07 -12.01 17.70
CA GLN A 71 -13.38 -12.65 17.90
C GLN A 71 -13.58 -13.12 19.35
N LYS A 72 -12.56 -13.73 19.96
CA LYS A 72 -12.64 -14.19 21.37
C LYS A 72 -12.78 -13.04 22.36
N SER A 73 -12.25 -11.85 22.02
CA SER A 73 -12.40 -10.65 22.84
C SER A 73 -13.80 -10.03 22.74
N LEU A 74 -14.59 -10.39 21.73
CA LEU A 74 -15.90 -9.85 21.39
C LEU A 74 -16.96 -10.96 21.23
N PRO A 75 -17.26 -11.73 22.29
CA PRO A 75 -18.09 -12.93 22.19
C PRO A 75 -19.56 -12.68 21.85
N GLU A 76 -20.04 -11.44 21.94
CA GLU A 76 -21.41 -11.03 21.62
C GLU A 76 -21.52 -10.34 20.24
N VAL A 77 -20.43 -10.37 19.43
CA VAL A 77 -20.36 -9.78 18.08
C VAL A 77 -20.30 -10.89 17.04
N GLU A 78 -21.16 -10.79 16.02
CA GLU A 78 -21.10 -11.64 14.85
C GLU A 78 -20.25 -10.97 13.76
N PHE A 79 -19.27 -11.68 13.19
CA PHE A 79 -18.39 -11.15 12.17
C PHE A 79 -18.67 -11.75 10.79
N THR A 80 -18.63 -10.91 9.78
CA THR A 80 -18.71 -11.30 8.37
C THR A 80 -17.56 -10.65 7.60
N LEU A 81 -16.74 -11.48 6.92
CA LEU A 81 -15.65 -10.98 6.08
C LEU A 81 -16.14 -10.81 4.63
N VAL A 82 -15.85 -9.66 4.04
CA VAL A 82 -15.89 -9.43 2.61
C VAL A 82 -14.44 -9.44 2.15
N GLU A 83 -13.95 -10.64 1.85
CA GLU A 83 -12.54 -10.89 1.55
C GLU A 83 -12.12 -10.31 0.19
N GLY A 84 -10.83 -10.06 0.06
CA GLY A 84 -10.18 -9.50 -1.11
C GLY A 84 -9.82 -8.03 -0.93
N ASP A 85 -9.32 -7.41 -1.98
CA ASP A 85 -8.99 -5.99 -1.96
C ASP A 85 -10.23 -5.14 -1.72
N LEU A 86 -10.06 -4.02 -1.00
CA LEU A 86 -11.16 -3.09 -0.73
C LEU A 86 -11.73 -2.50 -2.03
N ASP A 87 -12.98 -2.79 -2.34
CA ASP A 87 -13.72 -2.07 -3.38
C ASP A 87 -14.10 -0.67 -2.86
N ILE A 88 -13.29 0.31 -3.20
CA ILE A 88 -13.42 1.70 -2.74
C ILE A 88 -14.79 2.28 -3.14
N GLN A 89 -15.27 2.00 -4.36
CA GLN A 89 -16.54 2.54 -4.85
C GLN A 89 -17.72 1.93 -4.09
N GLN A 90 -17.67 0.64 -3.81
CA GLN A 90 -18.67 -0.05 -3.00
C GLN A 90 -18.67 0.49 -1.58
N PHE A 91 -17.49 0.67 -0.97
CA PHE A 91 -17.34 1.23 0.37
C PHE A 91 -17.94 2.64 0.48
N LEU A 92 -17.49 3.58 -0.36
CA LEU A 92 -17.97 4.95 -0.34
C LEU A 92 -19.48 5.05 -0.63
N SER A 93 -19.99 4.18 -1.51
CA SER A 93 -21.43 4.12 -1.81
C SER A 93 -22.25 3.62 -0.61
N ALA A 94 -21.74 2.66 0.13
CA ALA A 94 -22.39 2.13 1.34
C ALA A 94 -22.46 3.20 2.44
N VAL A 95 -21.35 3.92 2.68
CA VAL A 95 -21.32 5.05 3.64
C VAL A 95 -22.33 6.13 3.22
N ALA A 96 -22.34 6.55 1.96
CA ALA A 96 -23.25 7.58 1.46
C ALA A 96 -24.72 7.14 1.53
N ALA A 97 -25.01 5.85 1.44
CA ALA A 97 -26.35 5.29 1.59
C ALA A 97 -26.81 5.17 3.05
N GLY A 98 -25.91 5.39 4.02
CA GLY A 98 -26.18 5.21 5.44
C GLY A 98 -26.24 3.73 5.90
N ASP A 99 -25.59 2.85 5.15
CA ASP A 99 -25.45 1.41 5.45
C ASP A 99 -23.96 1.01 5.36
N PRO A 100 -23.09 1.65 6.18
CA PRO A 100 -21.64 1.40 6.13
C PRO A 100 -21.28 0.01 6.67
N PRO A 101 -20.14 -0.57 6.26
CA PRO A 101 -19.59 -1.72 6.97
C PRO A 101 -19.21 -1.35 8.41
N GLY A 102 -18.98 -2.35 9.26
CA GLY A 102 -18.51 -2.10 10.63
C GLY A 102 -17.04 -1.73 10.71
N LEU A 103 -16.23 -2.25 9.78
CA LEU A 103 -14.79 -1.99 9.66
C LEU A 103 -14.35 -2.03 8.19
N VAL A 104 -13.31 -1.25 7.90
CA VAL A 104 -12.57 -1.37 6.64
C VAL A 104 -11.09 -1.60 6.91
N TYR A 105 -10.51 -2.44 6.08
CA TYR A 105 -9.06 -2.65 5.96
C TYR A 105 -8.61 -2.08 4.64
N ALA A 106 -7.80 -1.06 4.69
CA ALA A 106 -7.44 -0.25 3.52
C ALA A 106 -5.93 -0.01 3.44
N ASN A 107 -5.44 0.30 2.25
CA ASN A 107 -4.07 0.80 2.13
C ASN A 107 -3.94 2.16 2.81
N ARG A 108 -2.83 2.40 3.49
CA ARG A 108 -2.59 3.65 4.22
C ARG A 108 -2.62 4.90 3.33
N ASP A 109 -2.25 4.76 2.06
CA ASP A 109 -2.32 5.82 1.05
C ASP A 109 -3.73 6.13 0.51
N GLN A 110 -4.77 5.66 1.20
CA GLN A 110 -6.19 5.95 0.92
C GLN A 110 -6.86 6.65 2.10
N ILE A 111 -6.21 6.66 3.26
CA ILE A 111 -6.82 7.11 4.51
C ILE A 111 -7.12 8.60 4.48
N GLY A 112 -6.24 9.44 3.95
CA GLY A 112 -6.48 10.88 3.82
C GLY A 112 -7.71 11.20 2.97
N THR A 113 -7.86 10.50 1.82
CA THR A 113 -9.05 10.63 0.97
C THR A 113 -10.33 10.18 1.68
N PHE A 114 -10.30 9.10 2.46
CA PHE A 114 -11.49 8.64 3.18
C PHE A 114 -11.84 9.58 4.35
N ALA A 115 -10.84 10.08 5.07
CA ALA A 115 -11.00 11.03 6.16
C ALA A 115 -11.59 12.36 5.67
N SER A 116 -11.03 12.94 4.61
CA SER A 116 -11.47 14.22 4.05
C SER A 116 -12.90 14.17 3.51
N ARG A 117 -13.34 13.02 3.02
CA ARG A 117 -14.73 12.80 2.55
C ARG A 117 -15.69 12.41 3.66
N GLY A 118 -15.26 12.43 4.93
CA GLY A 118 -16.06 12.02 6.06
C GLY A 118 -16.51 10.55 6.01
N ALA A 119 -15.83 9.68 5.22
CA ALA A 119 -16.20 8.28 5.06
C ALA A 119 -15.76 7.42 6.24
N ILE A 120 -14.72 7.84 6.97
CA ILE A 120 -14.22 7.21 8.20
C ILE A 120 -14.17 8.26 9.30
N MET A 121 -14.29 7.81 10.54
CA MET A 121 -14.33 8.70 11.70
C MET A 121 -12.93 8.85 12.33
N PRO A 122 -12.63 9.99 12.98
CA PRO A 122 -11.41 10.14 13.77
C PRO A 122 -11.41 9.17 14.96
N LEU A 123 -10.24 8.65 15.31
CA LEU A 123 -10.08 7.58 16.29
C LEU A 123 -9.63 8.06 17.68
N ASP A 124 -9.51 9.37 17.94
CA ASP A 124 -9.00 9.90 19.20
C ASP A 124 -9.77 9.35 20.42
N GLN A 125 -11.09 9.30 20.34
CA GLN A 125 -11.93 8.73 21.41
C GLN A 125 -11.79 7.21 21.55
N CYS A 126 -11.62 6.49 20.43
CA CYS A 126 -11.32 5.07 20.42
C CYS A 126 -9.96 4.79 21.08
N ILE A 127 -8.95 5.54 20.69
CA ILE A 127 -7.57 5.43 21.21
C ILE A 127 -7.55 5.66 22.73
N GLU A 128 -8.20 6.72 23.21
CA GLU A 128 -8.31 7.03 24.63
C GLU A 128 -9.13 5.97 25.38
N GLY A 129 -10.29 5.58 24.84
CA GLY A 129 -11.23 4.66 25.48
C GLY A 129 -10.70 3.24 25.62
N GLU A 130 -10.06 2.70 24.60
CA GLU A 130 -9.44 1.37 24.60
C GLU A 130 -7.98 1.39 25.11
N GLY A 131 -7.40 2.57 25.39
CA GLY A 131 -6.04 2.73 25.87
C GLY A 131 -4.99 2.27 24.86
N ILE A 132 -5.22 2.55 23.56
CA ILE A 132 -4.27 2.19 22.49
C ILE A 132 -3.02 3.06 22.63
N ASP A 133 -1.87 2.42 22.82
CA ASP A 133 -0.60 3.13 22.87
C ASP A 133 -0.10 3.42 21.45
N THR A 134 -0.33 4.64 20.98
CA THR A 134 0.09 5.06 19.65
C THR A 134 1.60 5.29 19.53
N SER A 135 2.33 5.36 20.64
CA SER A 135 3.79 5.55 20.64
C SER A 135 4.56 4.32 20.17
N VAL A 136 3.91 3.15 20.14
CA VAL A 136 4.52 1.91 19.62
C VAL A 136 4.54 1.85 18.10
N PHE A 137 3.75 2.69 17.42
CA PHE A 137 3.71 2.67 15.96
C PHE A 137 4.86 3.46 15.33
N ARG A 138 5.36 2.98 14.21
CA ARG A 138 6.40 3.65 13.42
C ARG A 138 5.89 4.99 12.90
N GLU A 139 6.72 6.03 13.02
CA GLU A 139 6.36 7.39 12.59
C GLU A 139 5.88 7.44 11.12
N PRO A 140 6.57 6.82 10.13
CA PRO A 140 6.09 6.84 8.74
C PRO A 140 4.73 6.16 8.56
N ALA A 141 4.44 5.09 9.32
CA ALA A 141 3.15 4.42 9.26
C ALA A 141 2.03 5.26 9.90
N LEU A 142 2.34 5.93 11.01
CA LEU A 142 1.40 6.81 11.70
C LEU A 142 1.09 8.07 10.87
N ASN A 143 2.10 8.65 10.21
CA ASN A 143 1.92 9.82 9.33
C ASN A 143 0.94 9.56 8.18
N GLN A 144 0.93 8.36 7.62
CA GLN A 144 0.02 7.98 6.54
C GLN A 144 -1.45 7.82 6.99
N VAL A 145 -1.71 7.73 8.29
CA VAL A 145 -3.06 7.57 8.85
C VAL A 145 -3.48 8.75 9.73
N THR A 146 -2.61 9.76 9.83
CA THR A 146 -2.88 11.02 10.54
C THR A 146 -3.21 12.09 9.51
N PHE A 147 -4.43 12.60 9.54
CA PHE A 147 -4.91 13.65 8.66
C PHE A 147 -5.36 14.84 9.49
N ASN A 148 -4.82 16.02 9.20
CA ASN A 148 -5.12 17.27 9.93
C ASN A 148 -5.04 17.10 11.47
N ASP A 149 -3.90 16.58 11.95
CA ASP A 149 -3.57 16.33 13.36
C ASP A 149 -4.48 15.31 14.08
N GLN A 150 -5.34 14.57 13.37
CA GLN A 150 -6.17 13.51 13.92
C GLN A 150 -5.81 12.15 13.31
N ILE A 151 -5.85 11.10 14.12
CA ILE A 151 -5.62 9.72 13.67
C ILE A 151 -6.95 9.13 13.18
N TYR A 152 -6.98 8.65 11.93
CA TYR A 152 -8.18 8.08 11.31
C TYR A 152 -8.11 6.57 11.10
N ALA A 153 -6.93 5.97 11.26
CA ALA A 153 -6.77 4.52 11.17
C ALA A 153 -5.63 4.04 12.07
N ILE A 154 -5.66 2.75 12.41
CA ILE A 154 -4.55 2.10 13.13
C ILE A 154 -3.69 1.33 12.14
N PRO A 155 -2.37 1.66 12.02
CA PRO A 155 -1.46 0.95 11.12
C PRO A 155 -1.38 -0.54 11.44
N GLU A 156 -1.28 -1.35 10.40
CA GLU A 156 -1.18 -2.79 10.52
C GLU A 156 0.13 -3.32 9.92
N PHE A 157 0.13 -3.92 8.72
CA PHE A 157 1.37 -4.34 8.08
C PHE A 157 2.25 -3.17 7.64
N ASN A 158 3.57 -3.39 7.65
CA ASN A 158 4.54 -2.51 7.05
C ASN A 158 5.27 -3.25 5.93
N SER A 159 5.20 -2.71 4.71
CA SER A 159 5.95 -3.19 3.54
C SER A 159 7.04 -2.19 3.21
N ILE A 160 8.25 -2.68 3.01
CA ILE A 160 9.43 -1.90 2.68
C ILE A 160 10.20 -2.56 1.55
N GLN A 161 10.93 -1.79 0.76
CA GLN A 161 11.74 -2.36 -0.32
C GLN A 161 13.14 -2.71 0.19
N MET A 162 13.67 -3.77 -0.41
CA MET A 162 15.04 -4.21 -0.29
C MET A 162 15.54 -4.67 -1.67
N THR A 163 16.83 -4.86 -1.82
CA THR A 163 17.42 -5.41 -3.04
C THR A 163 17.42 -6.92 -2.98
N MET A 164 16.86 -7.55 -4.00
CA MET A 164 16.91 -9.00 -4.22
C MET A 164 17.63 -9.31 -5.53
N ALA A 165 18.58 -10.23 -5.50
CA ALA A 165 19.35 -10.59 -6.67
C ALA A 165 19.55 -12.10 -6.78
N ASN A 166 19.89 -12.56 -7.98
CA ASN A 166 20.30 -13.93 -8.24
C ASN A 166 21.82 -14.04 -8.13
N GLN A 167 22.31 -14.66 -7.06
CA GLN A 167 23.74 -14.81 -6.78
C GLN A 167 24.49 -15.53 -7.91
N GLN A 168 23.86 -16.56 -8.51
CA GLN A 168 24.51 -17.32 -9.59
C GLN A 168 24.73 -16.45 -10.84
N LEU A 169 23.78 -15.58 -11.15
CA LEU A 169 23.90 -14.64 -12.28
C LEU A 169 24.91 -13.54 -11.98
N LEU A 170 24.93 -13.02 -10.74
CA LEU A 170 25.94 -12.06 -10.31
C LEU A 170 27.35 -12.64 -10.43
N ASP A 171 27.60 -13.84 -9.89
CA ASP A 171 28.90 -14.52 -9.96
C ASP A 171 29.34 -14.75 -11.40
N ALA A 172 28.44 -15.20 -12.27
CA ALA A 172 28.73 -15.42 -13.68
C ALA A 172 29.11 -14.14 -14.44
N ALA A 173 28.56 -12.99 -14.02
CA ALA A 173 28.85 -11.67 -14.58
C ALA A 173 30.07 -10.98 -13.91
N GLY A 174 30.61 -11.56 -12.83
CA GLY A 174 31.69 -10.95 -12.02
C GLY A 174 31.21 -9.72 -11.28
N LEU A 175 30.00 -9.76 -10.76
CA LEU A 175 29.31 -8.72 -9.99
C LEU A 175 29.07 -9.17 -8.56
N SER A 176 28.77 -8.22 -7.69
CA SER A 176 28.32 -8.42 -6.31
C SER A 176 26.96 -7.75 -6.08
N ILE A 177 26.37 -7.96 -4.91
CA ILE A 177 25.07 -7.33 -4.55
C ILE A 177 25.19 -5.81 -4.49
N GLU A 178 26.35 -5.27 -4.15
CA GLU A 178 26.62 -3.83 -4.10
C GLU A 178 26.52 -3.15 -5.48
N ASP A 179 26.75 -3.90 -6.58
CA ASP A 179 26.61 -3.39 -7.94
C ASP A 179 25.14 -3.18 -8.36
N VAL A 180 24.19 -3.68 -7.56
CA VAL A 180 22.75 -3.68 -7.88
C VAL A 180 21.85 -3.16 -6.74
N ASN A 181 22.42 -2.69 -5.62
CA ASN A 181 21.67 -2.29 -4.43
C ASN A 181 21.09 -0.87 -4.47
N GLY A 182 21.31 -0.11 -5.55
CA GLY A 182 20.75 1.25 -5.74
C GLY A 182 21.72 2.37 -5.38
N SER A 183 22.81 2.12 -4.64
CA SER A 183 23.75 3.17 -4.19
C SER A 183 24.51 3.86 -5.32
N ASP A 184 24.71 3.18 -6.44
CA ASP A 184 25.36 3.71 -7.63
C ASP A 184 24.56 3.36 -8.90
N TRP A 185 23.92 4.35 -9.47
CA TRP A 185 23.10 4.19 -10.68
C TRP A 185 23.91 3.83 -11.94
N GLU A 186 25.17 4.25 -12.01
CA GLU A 186 26.06 3.84 -13.11
C GLU A 186 26.41 2.36 -12.98
N ALA A 187 26.63 1.87 -11.74
CA ALA A 187 26.86 0.45 -11.47
C ALA A 187 25.62 -0.38 -11.82
N VAL A 188 24.41 0.05 -11.41
CA VAL A 188 23.13 -0.63 -11.76
C VAL A 188 22.96 -0.71 -13.28
N THR A 189 23.26 0.38 -14.01
CA THR A 189 23.19 0.36 -15.49
C THR A 189 24.18 -0.64 -16.08
N ALA A 190 25.43 -0.62 -15.60
CA ALA A 190 26.48 -1.55 -16.06
C ALA A 190 26.15 -3.01 -15.71
N ALA A 191 25.57 -3.24 -14.53
CA ALA A 191 25.10 -4.56 -14.11
C ALA A 191 23.95 -5.05 -14.99
N THR A 192 22.98 -4.19 -15.29
CA THR A 192 21.87 -4.50 -16.20
C THR A 192 22.36 -5.03 -17.55
N GLU A 193 23.35 -4.32 -18.14
CA GLU A 193 23.95 -4.72 -19.42
C GLU A 193 24.72 -6.04 -19.37
N LYS A 194 25.35 -6.36 -18.24
CA LYS A 194 26.09 -7.63 -18.06
C LYS A 194 25.20 -8.82 -17.74
N LEU A 195 24.09 -8.59 -17.02
CA LEU A 195 23.19 -9.63 -16.55
C LEU A 195 22.15 -10.02 -17.57
N LYS A 196 21.70 -9.06 -18.41
CA LYS A 196 20.72 -9.37 -19.45
C LYS A 196 21.24 -10.40 -20.45
N VAL A 197 20.38 -11.27 -20.86
CA VAL A 197 20.66 -12.21 -21.98
C VAL A 197 19.63 -12.01 -23.06
N ASP A 198 20.13 -11.78 -24.28
CA ASP A 198 19.33 -11.66 -25.51
C ASP A 198 19.68 -12.84 -26.43
N ASP A 199 18.68 -13.54 -26.93
CA ASP A 199 18.82 -14.59 -27.94
C ASP A 199 18.07 -14.20 -29.20
N GLY A 200 18.83 -13.66 -30.15
CA GLY A 200 18.30 -13.30 -31.46
C GLY A 200 17.27 -12.16 -31.44
N GLY A 201 17.41 -11.21 -30.50
CA GLY A 201 16.52 -10.08 -30.31
C GLY A 201 15.35 -10.35 -29.35
N ASN A 202 15.38 -11.51 -28.67
CA ASN A 202 14.40 -11.80 -27.61
C ASN A 202 15.12 -11.83 -26.25
N LEU A 203 14.66 -11.02 -25.32
CA LEU A 203 15.14 -11.04 -23.95
C LEU A 203 14.82 -12.41 -23.31
N THR A 204 15.83 -13.07 -22.73
CA THR A 204 15.69 -14.38 -22.07
C THR A 204 16.12 -14.35 -20.61
N VAL A 205 16.89 -13.34 -20.20
CA VAL A 205 17.18 -13.01 -18.82
C VAL A 205 17.03 -11.50 -18.64
N ILE A 206 16.21 -11.09 -17.70
CA ILE A 206 16.10 -9.70 -17.25
C ILE A 206 17.35 -9.40 -16.41
N GLY A 207 18.13 -8.38 -16.77
CA GLY A 207 19.30 -7.97 -15.99
C GLY A 207 18.89 -7.30 -14.68
N TYR A 208 18.02 -6.28 -14.77
CA TYR A 208 17.48 -5.55 -13.64
C TYR A 208 16.04 -5.13 -13.93
N ASP A 209 15.13 -5.31 -12.98
CA ASP A 209 13.77 -4.78 -13.06
C ASP A 209 13.63 -3.60 -12.09
N SER A 210 13.48 -2.38 -12.60
CA SER A 210 13.32 -1.16 -11.79
C SER A 210 11.96 -1.05 -11.09
N LYS A 211 11.05 -1.99 -11.30
CA LYS A 211 9.74 -2.09 -10.64
C LYS A 211 8.87 -0.84 -10.79
N LEU A 212 8.95 -0.20 -11.96
CA LEU A 212 8.01 0.87 -12.30
C LEU A 212 6.63 0.28 -12.73
N PRO A 213 5.53 1.00 -12.46
CA PRO A 213 5.46 2.35 -11.86
C PRO A 213 5.59 2.36 -10.33
N GLU A 214 5.40 1.24 -9.64
CA GLU A 214 5.16 1.17 -8.19
C GLU A 214 6.25 1.87 -7.35
N PHE A 215 7.51 1.82 -7.79
CA PHE A 215 8.65 2.28 -6.99
C PHE A 215 9.24 3.63 -7.45
N LEU A 216 8.48 4.45 -8.20
CA LEU A 216 8.92 5.83 -8.49
C LEU A 216 9.25 6.62 -7.21
N PRO A 217 8.47 6.53 -6.09
CA PRO A 217 8.84 7.19 -4.84
C PRO A 217 10.23 6.82 -4.32
N LEU A 218 10.61 5.55 -4.40
CA LEU A 218 11.93 5.07 -3.98
C LEU A 218 13.05 5.66 -4.84
N TRP A 219 12.86 5.70 -6.18
CA TRP A 219 13.83 6.27 -7.10
C TRP A 219 13.97 7.78 -6.93
N ALA A 220 12.87 8.51 -6.71
CA ALA A 220 12.87 9.94 -6.46
C ALA A 220 13.63 10.28 -5.17
N ARG A 221 13.33 9.58 -4.08
CA ARG A 221 14.01 9.78 -2.80
C ARG A 221 15.51 9.43 -2.89
N SER A 222 15.88 8.37 -3.62
CA SER A 222 17.28 8.05 -3.90
C SER A 222 18.01 9.15 -4.66
N ASN A 223 17.29 9.97 -5.43
CA ASN A 223 17.79 11.14 -6.12
C ASN A 223 17.69 12.45 -5.31
N GLY A 224 17.32 12.36 -4.03
CA GLY A 224 17.31 13.47 -3.09
C GLY A 224 16.06 14.36 -3.15
N THR A 225 14.94 13.85 -3.65
CA THR A 225 13.66 14.57 -3.74
C THR A 225 12.47 13.66 -3.38
N ASP A 226 11.32 14.26 -3.15
CA ASP A 226 10.04 13.59 -2.92
C ASP A 226 9.02 13.95 -4.00
N LEU A 227 7.96 13.16 -4.12
CA LEU A 227 6.86 13.45 -5.04
C LEU A 227 5.84 14.43 -4.44
N LEU A 228 5.85 14.62 -3.11
CA LEU A 228 4.90 15.44 -2.35
C LEU A 228 5.66 16.19 -1.25
N SER A 229 5.25 17.43 -0.98
CA SER A 229 5.77 18.21 0.16
C SER A 229 5.43 17.59 1.51
N GLU A 230 6.22 17.90 2.54
CA GLU A 230 6.04 17.38 3.91
C GLU A 230 4.67 17.73 4.52
N ASP A 231 4.04 18.83 4.09
CA ASP A 231 2.71 19.24 4.54
C ASP A 231 1.55 18.64 3.73
N GLY A 232 1.85 17.82 2.71
CA GLY A 232 0.86 17.16 1.87
C GLY A 232 0.08 18.10 0.95
N ARG A 233 0.54 19.35 0.74
CA ARG A 233 -0.21 20.38 -0.03
C ARG A 233 0.37 20.67 -1.41
N THR A 234 1.63 20.31 -1.67
CA THR A 234 2.30 20.64 -2.92
C THR A 234 2.83 19.39 -3.61
N ALA A 235 2.33 19.09 -4.80
CA ALA A 235 2.91 18.07 -5.66
C ALA A 235 4.28 18.53 -6.18
N GLN A 236 5.23 17.61 -6.32
CA GLN A 236 6.60 17.86 -6.77
C GLN A 236 6.99 16.94 -7.94
N LEU A 237 6.00 16.57 -8.76
CA LEU A 237 6.18 15.56 -9.81
C LEU A 237 7.05 16.03 -10.96
N ASP A 238 7.07 17.32 -11.26
CA ASP A 238 7.89 17.91 -12.32
C ASP A 238 9.24 18.45 -11.85
N ASP A 239 9.61 18.18 -10.58
CA ASP A 239 10.95 18.49 -10.07
C ASP A 239 12.00 17.80 -10.95
N PRO A 240 13.06 18.53 -11.36
CA PRO A 240 14.11 17.96 -12.22
C PRO A 240 14.73 16.66 -11.68
N ALA A 241 14.81 16.48 -10.35
CA ALA A 241 15.34 15.26 -9.75
C ALA A 241 14.35 14.10 -9.83
N VAL A 242 13.01 14.35 -9.83
CA VAL A 242 12.00 13.32 -10.10
C VAL A 242 12.07 12.89 -11.56
N VAL A 243 12.21 13.86 -12.48
CA VAL A 243 12.35 13.57 -13.91
C VAL A 243 13.58 12.71 -14.16
N GLU A 244 14.74 13.08 -13.59
CA GLU A 244 15.99 12.30 -13.70
C GLU A 244 15.82 10.88 -13.13
N ALA A 245 15.10 10.73 -12.01
CA ALA A 245 14.83 9.43 -11.42
C ALA A 245 13.97 8.55 -12.33
N LEU A 246 12.94 9.12 -12.95
CA LEU A 246 12.10 8.39 -13.92
C LEU A 246 12.90 8.06 -15.19
N GLU A 247 13.68 9.00 -15.73
CA GLU A 247 14.56 8.76 -16.89
C GLU A 247 15.54 7.62 -16.63
N PHE A 248 16.15 7.60 -15.44
CA PHE A 248 17.05 6.51 -15.04
C PHE A 248 16.32 5.17 -14.98
N ALA A 249 15.21 5.09 -14.24
CA ALA A 249 14.49 3.84 -14.04
C ALA A 249 13.85 3.28 -15.33
N VAL A 250 13.44 4.16 -16.26
CA VAL A 250 13.02 3.78 -17.62
C VAL A 250 14.21 3.36 -18.47
N GLY A 251 15.35 4.06 -18.37
CA GLY A 251 16.59 3.73 -19.04
C GLY A 251 17.09 2.32 -18.77
N VAL A 252 16.84 1.81 -17.55
CA VAL A 252 17.10 0.40 -17.20
C VAL A 252 16.30 -0.56 -18.09
N TYR A 253 15.04 -0.25 -18.41
CA TYR A 253 14.25 -1.06 -19.36
C TYR A 253 14.73 -0.90 -20.79
N GLU A 254 15.05 0.34 -21.22
CA GLU A 254 15.52 0.61 -22.57
C GLU A 254 16.81 -0.16 -22.88
N ALA A 255 17.72 -0.26 -21.91
CA ALA A 255 18.94 -1.05 -22.00
C ALA A 255 18.69 -2.55 -22.28
N GLN A 256 17.47 -3.04 -22.09
CA GLN A 256 17.06 -4.46 -22.20
C GLN A 256 16.03 -4.71 -23.31
N GLY A 257 15.84 -3.73 -24.22
CA GLY A 257 14.87 -3.84 -25.31
C GLY A 257 13.52 -3.21 -25.02
N GLY A 258 13.43 -2.41 -23.94
CA GLY A 258 12.26 -1.63 -23.53
C GLY A 258 11.33 -2.34 -22.58
N PHE A 259 10.46 -1.54 -21.95
CA PHE A 259 9.50 -2.04 -20.93
C PHE A 259 8.65 -3.21 -21.43
N SER A 260 8.19 -3.17 -22.68
CA SER A 260 7.34 -4.24 -23.24
C SER A 260 8.05 -5.61 -23.26
N ALA A 261 9.38 -5.65 -23.51
CA ALA A 261 10.15 -6.88 -23.49
C ALA A 261 10.28 -7.44 -22.08
N VAL A 262 10.62 -6.58 -21.11
CA VAL A 262 10.74 -6.96 -19.69
C VAL A 262 9.38 -7.38 -19.14
N LYS A 263 8.31 -6.61 -19.42
CA LYS A 263 6.95 -6.91 -18.97
C LYS A 263 6.44 -8.24 -19.46
N ALA A 264 6.62 -8.55 -20.75
CA ALA A 264 6.17 -9.82 -21.32
C ALA A 264 6.82 -11.02 -20.63
N TYR A 265 8.09 -10.89 -20.25
CA TYR A 265 8.82 -11.91 -19.53
C TYR A 265 8.37 -12.00 -18.06
N ARG A 266 8.26 -10.85 -17.38
CA ARG A 266 7.76 -10.75 -16.00
C ARG A 266 6.35 -11.35 -15.85
N ASP A 267 5.43 -11.00 -16.74
CA ASP A 267 4.04 -11.46 -16.69
C ASP A 267 3.87 -12.95 -17.00
N SER A 268 4.86 -13.57 -17.63
CA SER A 268 4.86 -15.01 -17.92
C SER A 268 5.40 -15.87 -16.77
N ALA A 269 6.01 -15.25 -15.75
CA ALA A 269 6.60 -15.95 -14.62
C ALA A 269 5.55 -16.39 -13.59
N ASP A 270 5.80 -17.54 -12.97
CA ASP A 270 5.04 -18.01 -11.81
C ASP A 270 5.56 -17.33 -10.54
N PHE A 271 5.17 -16.05 -10.35
CA PHE A 271 5.74 -15.18 -9.32
C PHE A 271 5.63 -15.75 -7.90
N PHE A 272 4.52 -16.42 -7.59
CA PHE A 272 4.23 -17.00 -6.27
C PHE A 272 4.55 -18.50 -6.17
N GLY A 273 5.14 -19.10 -7.17
CA GLY A 273 5.39 -20.54 -7.22
C GLY A 273 6.86 -20.91 -7.39
N GLU A 274 7.12 -22.22 -7.49
CA GLU A 274 8.47 -22.78 -7.68
C GLU A 274 9.11 -22.34 -9.01
N GLY A 275 8.30 -21.89 -9.98
CA GLY A 275 8.73 -21.37 -11.28
C GLY A 275 9.05 -19.87 -11.28
N ASN A 276 9.26 -19.25 -10.12
CA ASN A 276 9.57 -17.83 -10.04
C ASN A 276 10.90 -17.46 -10.74
N GLN A 277 11.06 -16.18 -11.03
CA GLN A 277 12.16 -15.69 -11.87
C GLN A 277 13.54 -15.91 -11.27
N PHE A 278 13.68 -15.90 -9.95
CA PHE A 278 14.95 -16.17 -9.28
C PHE A 278 15.30 -17.65 -9.32
N ALA A 279 14.35 -18.54 -9.00
CA ALA A 279 14.54 -19.97 -9.03
C ALA A 279 14.87 -20.50 -10.44
N THR A 280 14.33 -19.86 -11.47
CA THR A 280 14.55 -20.22 -12.88
C THR A 280 15.72 -19.49 -13.53
N ASN A 281 16.47 -18.67 -12.79
CA ASN A 281 17.63 -17.89 -13.26
C ASN A 281 17.32 -16.97 -14.45
N VAL A 282 16.18 -16.32 -14.45
CA VAL A 282 15.75 -15.42 -15.53
C VAL A 282 15.61 -13.95 -15.11
N LEU A 283 16.02 -13.64 -13.87
CA LEU A 283 16.09 -12.29 -13.32
C LEU A 283 17.38 -12.11 -12.54
N GLY A 284 18.16 -11.09 -12.91
CA GLY A 284 19.40 -10.75 -12.24
C GLY A 284 19.18 -10.08 -10.90
N ALA A 285 18.47 -8.94 -10.89
CA ALA A 285 18.15 -8.21 -9.65
C ALA A 285 16.91 -7.33 -9.81
N MET A 286 16.33 -6.95 -8.67
CA MET A 286 15.26 -5.94 -8.55
C MET A 286 15.18 -5.40 -7.13
N PRO A 287 14.73 -4.15 -6.92
CA PRO A 287 14.13 -3.77 -5.64
C PRO A 287 12.80 -4.50 -5.49
N MET A 288 12.52 -5.02 -4.32
CA MET A 288 11.26 -5.73 -4.05
C MET A 288 10.88 -5.61 -2.59
N GLU A 289 9.61 -5.71 -2.29
CA GLU A 289 9.11 -5.65 -0.92
C GLU A 289 9.50 -6.88 -0.10
N ASN A 290 9.78 -6.64 1.18
CA ASN A 290 10.27 -7.63 2.14
C ASN A 290 9.42 -8.89 2.26
N TRP A 291 8.11 -8.79 2.11
CA TRP A 291 7.21 -9.95 2.20
C TRP A 291 7.52 -11.04 1.15
N TYR A 292 8.13 -10.66 0.02
CA TYR A 292 8.49 -11.63 -1.03
C TYR A 292 9.62 -12.58 -0.58
N VAL A 293 10.45 -12.19 0.40
CA VAL A 293 11.44 -13.09 1.02
C VAL A 293 10.75 -14.32 1.63
N ASN A 294 9.62 -14.10 2.32
CA ASN A 294 8.84 -15.19 2.91
C ASN A 294 8.28 -16.14 1.84
N VAL A 295 7.78 -15.57 0.72
CA VAL A 295 7.32 -16.38 -0.43
C VAL A 295 8.45 -17.20 -1.02
N LEU A 296 9.60 -16.58 -1.32
CA LEU A 296 10.75 -17.27 -1.90
C LEU A 296 11.28 -18.39 -0.99
N ASN A 297 11.37 -18.13 0.32
CA ASN A 297 11.80 -19.13 1.29
C ASN A 297 10.82 -20.33 1.33
N GLU A 298 9.53 -20.09 1.13
CA GLU A 298 8.51 -21.14 1.11
C GLU A 298 8.57 -21.98 -0.17
N VAL A 299 8.52 -21.33 -1.34
CA VAL A 299 8.31 -22.03 -2.61
C VAL A 299 9.61 -22.39 -3.34
N SER A 300 10.72 -21.74 -3.00
CA SER A 300 12.02 -21.97 -3.66
C SER A 300 13.21 -21.76 -2.71
N PRO A 301 13.27 -22.51 -1.59
CA PRO A 301 14.30 -22.32 -0.55
C PRO A 301 15.75 -22.51 -1.05
N ASP A 302 15.93 -23.23 -2.14
CA ASP A 302 17.23 -23.50 -2.79
C ASP A 302 17.56 -22.50 -3.91
N ALA A 303 16.74 -21.48 -4.15
CA ALA A 303 17.04 -20.45 -5.15
C ALA A 303 18.34 -19.72 -4.81
N PRO A 304 19.21 -19.44 -5.80
CA PRO A 304 20.51 -18.82 -5.57
C PRO A 304 20.36 -17.31 -5.30
N MET A 305 19.85 -16.97 -4.13
CA MET A 305 19.54 -15.59 -3.75
C MET A 305 20.74 -14.84 -3.16
N ALA A 306 20.74 -13.53 -3.36
CA ALA A 306 21.52 -12.55 -2.61
C ALA A 306 20.59 -11.39 -2.21
N PHE A 307 20.87 -10.80 -1.05
CA PHE A 307 20.04 -9.76 -0.48
C PHE A 307 20.89 -8.62 0.09
N ASP A 308 20.39 -7.40 -0.01
CA ASP A 308 20.89 -6.21 0.68
C ASP A 308 19.71 -5.27 0.95
N ALA A 309 19.85 -4.35 1.90
CA ALA A 309 18.96 -3.20 1.95
C ALA A 309 19.03 -2.43 0.62
N TYR A 310 17.92 -1.84 0.18
CA TYR A 310 18.02 -0.86 -0.89
C TYR A 310 18.74 0.38 -0.35
N ARG A 311 19.70 0.93 -1.12
CA ARG A 311 20.52 2.04 -0.65
C ARG A 311 20.35 3.28 -1.53
N GLY A 312 20.32 4.44 -0.87
CA GLY A 312 20.41 5.73 -1.54
C GLY A 312 21.81 5.98 -2.11
N LYS A 313 21.95 7.05 -2.92
CA LYS A 313 23.25 7.47 -3.49
C LYS A 313 24.31 7.85 -2.45
N ASP A 314 23.93 8.05 -1.20
CA ASP A 314 24.82 8.25 -0.06
C ASP A 314 25.33 6.94 0.57
N GLY A 315 24.84 5.80 0.10
CA GLY A 315 25.14 4.47 0.58
C GLY A 315 24.32 4.03 1.82
N GLU A 316 23.49 4.91 2.36
CA GLU A 316 22.65 4.58 3.51
C GLU A 316 21.42 3.75 3.08
N PRO A 317 20.96 2.81 3.92
CA PRO A 317 19.74 2.07 3.65
C PRO A 317 18.54 3.01 3.63
N MET A 318 17.60 2.75 2.75
CA MET A 318 16.35 3.51 2.67
C MET A 318 15.21 2.66 2.12
N ALA A 319 13.98 2.93 2.54
CA ALA A 319 12.81 2.29 1.97
C ALA A 319 11.57 3.20 2.03
N TYR A 320 10.74 3.12 1.01
CA TYR A 320 9.41 3.72 1.02
C TYR A 320 8.43 2.82 1.78
N ALA A 321 7.98 3.27 2.95
CA ALA A 321 7.05 2.49 3.77
C ALA A 321 5.64 2.57 3.21
N THR A 322 5.09 1.41 2.89
CA THR A 322 3.68 1.22 2.52
C THR A 322 3.03 0.22 3.47
N GLY A 323 1.75 -0.02 3.32
CA GLY A 323 1.05 -1.04 4.09
C GLY A 323 -0.41 -0.70 4.28
N SER A 324 -1.05 -1.44 5.17
CA SER A 324 -2.48 -1.35 5.41
C SER A 324 -2.79 -0.79 6.79
N ALA A 325 -4.03 -0.40 6.99
CA ALA A 325 -4.55 0.11 8.25
C ALA A 325 -6.03 -0.26 8.43
N TRP A 326 -6.44 -0.25 9.68
CA TRP A 326 -7.82 -0.46 10.10
C TRP A 326 -8.51 0.88 10.35
N ALA A 327 -9.68 1.09 9.77
CA ALA A 327 -10.48 2.30 10.00
C ALA A 327 -11.94 1.97 10.30
N ILE A 328 -12.59 2.86 11.06
CA ILE A 328 -14.02 2.77 11.41
C ILE A 328 -14.82 3.66 10.46
N PRO A 329 -15.73 3.10 9.65
CA PRO A 329 -16.61 3.89 8.81
C PRO A 329 -17.53 4.81 9.60
N THR A 330 -17.76 6.02 9.11
CA THR A 330 -18.71 6.97 9.68
C THR A 330 -20.13 6.40 9.61
N GLY A 331 -20.87 6.51 10.70
CA GLY A 331 -22.28 6.07 10.78
C GLY A 331 -22.46 4.59 11.09
N THR A 332 -21.41 3.83 11.37
CA THR A 332 -21.57 2.45 11.85
C THR A 332 -22.14 2.41 13.28
N ASP A 333 -23.06 1.49 13.52
CA ASP A 333 -23.68 1.26 14.85
C ASP A 333 -22.80 0.45 15.81
N THR A 334 -21.66 -0.07 15.30
CA THR A 334 -20.77 -0.99 16.05
C THR A 334 -19.39 -0.39 16.33
N ALA A 335 -19.27 0.95 16.37
CA ALA A 335 -17.98 1.63 16.49
C ALA A 335 -17.15 1.18 17.71
N ALA A 336 -17.76 0.98 18.88
CA ALA A 336 -17.08 0.51 20.08
C ALA A 336 -16.48 -0.91 19.91
N ALA A 337 -17.25 -1.82 19.32
CA ALA A 337 -16.76 -3.17 19.04
C ALA A 337 -15.69 -3.17 17.93
N ALA A 338 -15.83 -2.32 16.92
CA ALA A 338 -14.84 -2.11 15.87
C ALA A 338 -13.51 -1.57 16.45
N CYS A 339 -13.58 -0.64 17.38
CA CYS A 339 -12.41 -0.11 18.09
C CYS A 339 -11.65 -1.20 18.85
N GLN A 340 -12.35 -1.99 19.66
CA GLN A 340 -11.72 -3.11 20.36
C GLN A 340 -11.15 -4.15 19.40
N PHE A 341 -11.82 -4.43 18.28
CA PHE A 341 -11.31 -5.34 17.26
C PHE A 341 -9.97 -4.86 16.71
N MET A 342 -9.89 -3.59 16.29
CA MET A 342 -8.65 -3.01 15.76
C MET A 342 -7.52 -3.05 16.79
N ASN A 343 -7.82 -2.71 18.06
CA ASN A 343 -6.84 -2.77 19.14
C ASN A 343 -6.28 -4.20 19.28
N VAL A 344 -7.13 -5.21 19.32
CA VAL A 344 -6.66 -6.61 19.41
C VAL A 344 -5.89 -7.04 18.18
N MET A 345 -6.30 -6.63 16.97
CA MET A 345 -5.60 -6.97 15.73
C MET A 345 -4.19 -6.40 15.65
N THR A 346 -3.93 -5.24 16.28
CA THR A 346 -2.68 -4.47 16.09
C THR A 346 -1.78 -4.42 17.32
N GLN A 347 -2.23 -4.92 18.47
CA GLN A 347 -1.43 -4.95 19.70
C GLN A 347 -0.23 -5.92 19.59
N THR A 348 0.84 -5.62 20.28
CA THR A 348 2.11 -6.38 20.28
C THR A 348 1.93 -7.86 20.56
N ASP A 349 1.12 -8.24 21.56
CA ASP A 349 0.93 -9.65 21.94
C ASP A 349 0.20 -10.46 20.86
N SER A 350 -0.73 -9.85 20.11
CA SER A 350 -1.42 -10.50 18.99
C SER A 350 -0.48 -10.74 17.82
N TRP A 351 0.39 -9.77 17.52
CA TRP A 351 1.43 -9.93 16.51
C TRP A 351 2.42 -11.03 16.86
N LEU A 352 2.85 -11.10 18.13
CA LEU A 352 3.73 -12.18 18.60
C LEU A 352 3.06 -13.56 18.51
N ALA A 353 1.81 -13.68 18.88
CA ALA A 353 1.08 -14.95 18.77
C ALA A 353 0.97 -15.41 17.32
N ALA A 354 0.70 -14.50 16.40
CA ALA A 354 0.64 -14.79 14.97
C ALA A 354 2.01 -15.14 14.38
N ALA A 355 3.06 -14.37 14.74
CA ALA A 355 4.43 -14.64 14.33
C ALA A 355 4.94 -15.99 14.85
N GLN A 356 4.57 -16.37 16.07
CA GLN A 356 4.88 -17.70 16.63
C GLN A 356 4.21 -18.81 15.82
N ALA A 357 2.93 -18.64 15.44
CA ALA A 357 2.25 -19.64 14.61
C ALA A 357 2.95 -19.82 13.24
N ARG A 358 3.38 -18.72 12.61
CA ARG A 358 4.18 -18.80 11.38
C ARG A 358 5.54 -19.45 11.61
N ALA A 359 6.24 -19.12 12.68
CA ALA A 359 7.52 -19.72 13.02
C ALA A 359 7.40 -21.24 13.23
N ASP A 360 6.35 -21.68 13.93
CA ASP A 360 6.06 -23.10 14.16
C ASP A 360 5.77 -23.82 12.83
N LEU A 361 4.95 -23.24 11.95
CA LEU A 361 4.63 -23.79 10.63
C LEU A 361 5.88 -23.92 9.75
N ARG A 362 6.75 -22.90 9.76
CA ARG A 362 8.03 -22.92 9.05
C ARG A 362 8.97 -24.02 9.59
N ALA A 363 9.06 -24.16 10.91
CA ALA A 363 9.86 -25.20 11.56
C ALA A 363 9.37 -26.61 11.22
N GLU A 364 8.06 -26.86 11.17
CA GLU A 364 7.46 -28.12 10.75
C GLU A 364 7.82 -28.48 9.30
N SER A 365 7.97 -27.50 8.43
CA SER A 365 8.34 -27.66 7.03
C SER A 365 9.86 -27.65 6.80
N GLY A 366 10.67 -27.48 7.86
CA GLY A 366 12.12 -27.35 7.76
C GLY A 366 12.59 -26.06 7.11
N GLN A 367 11.74 -25.02 7.12
CA GLN A 367 12.01 -23.69 6.60
C GLN A 367 12.34 -22.71 7.72
N LEU A 368 12.94 -21.57 7.38
CA LEU A 368 13.24 -20.49 8.32
C LEU A 368 12.06 -19.54 8.45
N PHE A 369 11.86 -19.02 9.66
CA PHE A 369 11.04 -17.84 9.86
C PHE A 369 11.89 -16.59 9.58
N THR A 370 11.54 -15.85 8.54
CA THR A 370 12.32 -14.70 8.06
C THR A 370 11.91 -13.36 8.69
N GLY A 371 11.09 -13.42 9.75
CA GLY A 371 10.56 -12.24 10.41
C GLY A 371 9.24 -11.76 9.81
N LEU A 372 8.72 -10.70 10.41
CA LEU A 372 7.49 -10.03 10.04
C LEU A 372 7.67 -8.54 10.33
N LEU A 373 7.23 -7.68 9.43
CA LEU A 373 7.20 -6.24 9.67
C LEU A 373 5.75 -5.75 9.79
N THR A 374 5.54 -4.98 10.82
CA THR A 374 4.24 -4.41 11.17
C THR A 374 4.33 -2.89 11.27
N GLY A 375 3.20 -2.22 11.42
CA GLY A 375 3.20 -0.80 11.80
C GLY A 375 3.65 -0.57 13.26
N ASN A 376 3.71 -1.64 14.07
CA ASN A 376 4.04 -1.62 15.49
C ASN A 376 5.53 -1.98 15.71
N ALA A 377 6.36 -0.98 16.01
CA ALA A 377 7.80 -1.15 16.20
C ALA A 377 8.14 -2.08 17.37
N GLU A 378 7.39 -2.01 18.47
CA GLU A 378 7.61 -2.90 19.61
C GLU A 378 7.36 -4.38 19.23
N ALA A 379 6.32 -4.63 18.41
CA ALA A 379 6.06 -5.96 17.91
C ALA A 379 7.20 -6.47 17.01
N ASP A 380 7.68 -5.62 16.09
CA ASP A 380 8.80 -5.97 15.20
C ASP A 380 10.06 -6.33 15.99
N ASP A 381 10.40 -5.51 17.00
CA ASP A 381 11.58 -5.74 17.83
C ASP A 381 11.47 -7.05 18.61
N ARG A 382 10.33 -7.31 19.23
CA ARG A 382 10.08 -8.54 19.99
C ARG A 382 10.04 -9.77 19.08
N ILE A 383 9.43 -9.68 17.91
CA ILE A 383 9.43 -10.77 16.92
C ILE A 383 10.87 -11.09 16.50
N ARG A 384 11.67 -10.06 16.23
CA ARG A 384 13.09 -10.22 15.89
C ARG A 384 13.87 -10.90 17.00
N GLU A 385 13.71 -10.44 18.24
CA GLU A 385 14.47 -10.93 19.39
C GLU A 385 14.05 -12.33 19.83
N GLU A 386 12.75 -12.64 19.81
CA GLU A 386 12.21 -13.86 20.40
C GLU A 386 12.08 -15.03 19.39
N LEU A 387 11.86 -14.74 18.09
CA LEU A 387 11.45 -15.74 17.11
C LEU A 387 12.40 -15.89 15.92
N VAL A 388 13.16 -14.85 15.58
CA VAL A 388 14.06 -14.89 14.41
C VAL A 388 15.41 -15.49 14.82
N ASP A 389 15.91 -16.43 14.01
CA ASP A 389 17.25 -17.03 14.23
C ASP A 389 18.34 -16.02 13.79
N ALA A 390 19.03 -15.44 14.76
CA ALA A 390 20.10 -14.48 14.52
C ALA A 390 21.33 -15.10 13.83
N ASP A 391 21.49 -16.43 13.89
CA ASP A 391 22.58 -17.19 13.28
C ASP A 391 22.11 -17.90 12.00
N ALA A 392 20.97 -17.51 11.43
CA ALA A 392 20.45 -18.11 10.21
C ALA A 392 21.50 -18.06 9.08
N PRO A 393 21.69 -19.15 8.33
CA PRO A 393 22.69 -19.17 7.27
C PRO A 393 22.27 -18.35 6.05
N ALA A 394 23.26 -17.87 5.29
CA ALA A 394 22.99 -17.31 3.97
C ALA A 394 22.24 -18.33 3.07
N PRO A 395 21.41 -17.88 2.11
CA PRO A 395 21.11 -16.47 1.83
C PRO A 395 20.03 -15.87 2.77
N TRP A 396 19.33 -16.70 3.54
CA TRP A 396 18.16 -16.26 4.32
C TRP A 396 18.54 -15.41 5.54
N GLY A 397 19.71 -15.69 6.15
CA GLY A 397 20.26 -14.83 7.19
C GLY A 397 20.57 -13.41 6.68
N ASP A 398 21.11 -13.32 5.46
CA ASP A 398 21.37 -12.04 4.80
C ASP A 398 20.05 -11.30 4.48
N ALA A 399 19.01 -12.04 4.06
CA ALA A 399 17.69 -11.48 3.84
C ALA A 399 17.08 -10.87 5.12
N ILE A 400 17.16 -11.59 6.22
CA ILE A 400 16.71 -11.13 7.54
C ILE A 400 17.46 -9.85 7.93
N ALA A 401 18.78 -9.84 7.82
CA ALA A 401 19.59 -8.67 8.13
C ALA A 401 19.18 -7.45 7.28
N ALA A 402 19.02 -7.64 5.97
CA ALA A 402 18.63 -6.61 5.04
C ALA A 402 17.21 -6.04 5.32
N ILE A 403 16.25 -6.90 5.68
CA ILE A 403 14.89 -6.50 6.06
C ILE A 403 14.93 -5.53 7.25
N TYR A 404 15.59 -5.92 8.33
CA TYR A 404 15.61 -5.10 9.54
C TYR A 404 16.49 -3.85 9.36
N GLU A 405 17.58 -3.92 8.59
CA GLU A 405 18.39 -2.74 8.25
C GLU A 405 17.57 -1.72 7.43
N ALA A 406 16.86 -2.16 6.40
CA ALA A 406 16.01 -1.28 5.58
C ALA A 406 14.86 -0.65 6.38
N ASN A 407 14.32 -1.39 7.37
CA ASN A 407 13.22 -0.91 8.21
C ASN A 407 13.62 0.17 9.23
N GLU A 408 14.92 0.37 9.47
CA GLU A 408 15.40 1.43 10.37
C GLU A 408 15.33 2.83 9.74
N ASN A 409 15.39 2.93 8.42
CA ASN A 409 15.39 4.19 7.68
C ASN A 409 14.31 4.21 6.61
N THR A 410 13.08 4.38 7.05
CA THR A 410 11.91 4.41 6.17
C THR A 410 11.36 5.81 6.02
N PHE A 411 10.74 6.10 4.88
CA PHE A 411 9.99 7.32 4.62
C PHE A 411 8.60 7.00 4.07
N SER A 412 7.70 7.94 4.22
CA SER A 412 6.35 7.89 3.63
C SER A 412 5.90 9.30 3.25
N TYR A 413 4.83 9.41 2.50
CA TYR A 413 4.14 10.68 2.31
C TYR A 413 3.04 10.85 3.37
N PRO A 414 2.77 12.09 3.84
CA PRO A 414 1.69 12.34 4.78
C PRO A 414 0.33 12.06 4.12
N ALA A 415 -0.66 11.68 4.93
CA ALA A 415 -2.03 11.61 4.47
C ALA A 415 -2.49 12.99 3.97
N ASN A 416 -3.19 13.00 2.85
CA ASN A 416 -3.73 14.21 2.25
C ASN A 416 -5.13 13.96 1.67
N PRO A 417 -5.96 14.99 1.46
CA PRO A 417 -7.37 14.79 1.07
C PRO A 417 -7.54 14.23 -0.36
N ALA A 418 -6.48 14.22 -1.17
CA ALA A 418 -6.46 13.72 -2.54
C ALA A 418 -5.44 12.57 -2.73
N ASP A 419 -5.18 11.76 -1.72
CA ASP A 419 -4.21 10.65 -1.76
C ASP A 419 -4.38 9.76 -2.99
N ALA A 420 -5.60 9.36 -3.28
CA ALA A 420 -5.92 8.45 -4.38
C ALA A 420 -5.69 9.12 -5.75
N GLU A 421 -6.10 10.37 -5.91
CA GLU A 421 -5.92 11.16 -7.12
C GLU A 421 -4.45 11.49 -7.37
N PHE A 422 -3.72 11.87 -6.31
CA PHE A 422 -2.28 12.11 -6.36
C PHE A 422 -1.52 10.86 -6.82
N LYS A 423 -1.82 9.71 -6.21
CA LYS A 423 -1.20 8.43 -6.59
C LYS A 423 -1.50 8.06 -8.04
N THR A 424 -2.76 8.22 -8.44
CA THR A 424 -3.18 7.94 -9.82
C THR A 424 -2.44 8.82 -10.82
N ALA A 425 -2.29 10.12 -10.54
CA ALA A 425 -1.63 11.06 -11.43
C ALA A 425 -0.17 10.66 -11.75
N TRP A 426 0.64 10.36 -10.74
CA TRP A 426 2.02 9.98 -10.99
C TRP A 426 2.15 8.56 -11.58
N GLN A 427 1.30 7.61 -11.19
CA GLN A 427 1.32 6.26 -11.79
C GLN A 427 0.93 6.29 -13.26
N ASP A 428 -0.06 7.08 -13.63
CA ASP A 428 -0.47 7.27 -15.02
C ASP A 428 0.62 7.97 -15.83
N ALA A 429 1.33 8.94 -15.23
CA ALA A 429 2.47 9.56 -15.88
C ALA A 429 3.56 8.55 -16.22
N VAL A 430 3.94 7.71 -15.27
CA VAL A 430 4.92 6.65 -15.50
C VAL A 430 4.42 5.68 -16.58
N ASN A 431 3.15 5.28 -16.51
CA ASN A 431 2.56 4.37 -17.50
C ASN A 431 2.56 4.99 -18.92
N ARG A 432 2.31 6.29 -19.07
CA ARG A 432 2.41 6.99 -20.37
C ARG A 432 3.84 6.88 -20.95
N VAL A 433 4.85 7.05 -20.09
CA VAL A 433 6.26 6.93 -20.51
C VAL A 433 6.59 5.47 -20.87
N LEU A 434 6.26 4.51 -20.03
CA LEU A 434 6.52 3.08 -20.25
C LEU A 434 5.87 2.56 -21.55
N ASN A 435 4.75 3.14 -21.95
CA ASN A 435 4.05 2.81 -23.19
C ASN A 435 4.50 3.66 -24.40
N GLY A 436 5.53 4.51 -24.25
CA GLY A 436 6.05 5.36 -25.31
C GLY A 436 5.05 6.41 -25.81
N GLN A 437 4.14 6.87 -24.96
CA GLN A 437 3.09 7.84 -25.29
C GLN A 437 3.54 9.28 -25.02
N ALA A 438 4.51 9.49 -24.12
CA ALA A 438 5.10 10.77 -23.77
C ALA A 438 6.54 10.60 -23.28
N GLU A 439 7.33 11.66 -23.37
CA GLU A 439 8.64 11.74 -22.73
C GLU A 439 8.49 11.99 -21.21
N PRO A 440 9.44 11.57 -20.35
CA PRO A 440 9.37 11.71 -18.91
C PRO A 440 9.01 13.12 -18.43
N GLN A 441 9.73 14.13 -18.93
CA GLN A 441 9.49 15.54 -18.57
C GLN A 441 8.07 16.00 -18.92
N GLU A 442 7.56 15.67 -20.10
CA GLU A 442 6.22 16.07 -20.54
C GLU A 442 5.15 15.36 -19.71
N SER A 443 5.32 14.05 -19.46
CA SER A 443 4.37 13.25 -18.72
C SER A 443 4.26 13.65 -17.26
N LEU A 444 5.40 13.93 -16.61
CA LEU A 444 5.42 14.38 -15.22
C LEU A 444 4.92 15.82 -15.06
N ALA A 445 5.19 16.72 -16.02
CA ALA A 445 4.63 18.07 -16.00
C ALA A 445 3.10 18.05 -16.11
N GLN A 446 2.52 17.18 -16.94
CA GLN A 446 1.06 16.98 -16.99
C GLN A 446 0.55 16.43 -15.65
N ALA A 447 1.20 15.43 -15.08
CA ALA A 447 0.81 14.85 -13.79
C ALA A 447 0.92 15.86 -12.64
N GLN A 448 1.91 16.78 -12.69
CA GLN A 448 2.05 17.88 -11.74
C GLN A 448 0.81 18.77 -11.75
N GLU A 449 0.33 19.16 -12.92
CA GLU A 449 -0.87 19.98 -13.05
C GLU A 449 -2.13 19.22 -12.55
N GLU A 450 -2.27 17.94 -12.91
CA GLU A 450 -3.39 17.09 -12.50
C GLU A 450 -3.39 16.86 -10.98
N ALA A 451 -2.26 16.49 -10.40
CA ALA A 451 -2.11 16.22 -8.98
C ALA A 451 -2.29 17.48 -8.14
N GLN A 452 -1.68 18.61 -8.56
CA GLN A 452 -1.82 19.87 -7.82
C GLN A 452 -3.25 20.40 -7.86
N ALA A 453 -3.94 20.28 -8.99
CA ALA A 453 -5.34 20.68 -9.07
C ALA A 453 -6.23 19.85 -8.13
N ALA A 454 -6.01 18.54 -8.05
CA ALA A 454 -6.74 17.67 -7.12
C ALA A 454 -6.44 18.01 -5.65
N LEU A 455 -5.18 18.27 -5.30
CA LEU A 455 -4.79 18.72 -3.95
C LEU A 455 -5.45 20.06 -3.60
N ASP A 456 -5.36 21.06 -4.50
CA ASP A 456 -5.92 22.39 -4.26
C ASP A 456 -7.44 22.35 -4.06
N GLU A 457 -8.16 21.56 -4.87
CA GLU A 457 -9.61 21.39 -4.77
C GLU A 457 -9.98 20.71 -3.45
N ALA A 458 -9.36 19.57 -3.14
CA ALA A 458 -9.68 18.79 -1.95
C ALA A 458 -9.32 19.53 -0.64
N TRP A 459 -8.19 20.27 -0.61
CA TRP A 459 -7.85 21.09 0.54
C TRP A 459 -8.78 22.29 0.69
N ALA A 460 -9.23 22.92 -0.40
CA ALA A 460 -10.18 24.02 -0.33
C ALA A 460 -11.57 23.57 0.17
N GLU A 461 -12.02 22.37 -0.21
CA GLU A 461 -13.25 21.77 0.30
C GLU A 461 -13.11 21.47 1.80
N TRP A 462 -12.03 20.85 2.23
CA TRP A 462 -11.76 20.55 3.63
C TRP A 462 -11.69 21.83 4.49
N ASP A 463 -10.89 22.82 4.07
CA ASP A 463 -10.72 24.08 4.81
C ASP A 463 -12.07 24.83 4.95
N ALA A 464 -12.97 24.74 3.95
CA ALA A 464 -14.30 25.35 3.98
C ALA A 464 -15.31 24.66 4.91
N GLU A 465 -15.13 23.37 5.19
CA GLU A 465 -15.98 22.62 6.14
C GLU A 465 -15.58 22.86 7.61
N GLN A 466 -14.35 23.37 7.85
CA GLN A 466 -13.86 23.70 9.18
C GLN A 466 -14.21 25.11 9.66
N ASP A 467 -14.60 26.02 8.75
CA ASP A 467 -15.00 27.42 9.04
C ASP A 467 -16.50 27.54 9.39
#